data_7715b32a027658edfb52bc7673750c42
#
_entry.id   7715b32a027658edfb52bc7673750c42
#
_cell.length_a   1.000
_cell.length_b   1.000
_cell.length_c   1.000
_cell.angle_alpha   90.00
_cell.angle_beta   90.00
_cell.angle_gamma   90.00
#
_symmetry.space_group_name_H-M   'P 1'
#
loop_
_entity.id
_entity.type
_entity.pdbx_description
1 polymer ?
#
loop_
_entity_poly.entity_id
_entity_poly.type
_entity_poly.pdbx_seq_one_letter_code
_entity_poly.pdbx_strand_id
1 'polypeptide(L)'
;MLKSKLEGSDTFLLYVGRPTCIQCQEIEPTLRNILKSVGVKASYYRTDIARNEDEKSLEEIAKKLDLTVVPSLLMISKGVLVDRLDGVYTEKAISEFLENNKTIFEEDA
;
A
#
# COMPACT_ATOMS: atom_id res chain seq x y z
N MET A 1 -1.04 -2.33 14.38
CA MET A 1 0.05 -2.56 13.44
C MET A 1 -0.44 -3.29 12.20
N LEU A 2 0.37 -3.34 11.15
CA LEU A 2 -0.06 -3.92 9.87
C LEU A 2 -0.50 -5.38 9.98
N LYS A 3 0.25 -6.19 10.71
CA LYS A 3 -0.08 -7.60 10.89
C LYS A 3 -1.48 -7.78 11.49
N SER A 4 -1.83 -6.97 12.47
CA SER A 4 -3.16 -7.00 13.09
C SER A 4 -4.25 -6.61 12.10
N LYS A 5 -4.00 -5.62 11.24
CA LYS A 5 -4.94 -5.23 10.20
C LYS A 5 -5.16 -6.34 9.17
N LEU A 6 -4.10 -7.06 8.82
CA LEU A 6 -4.20 -8.17 7.86
C LEU A 6 -4.91 -9.39 8.45
N GLU A 7 -4.79 -9.60 9.75
CA GLU A 7 -5.47 -10.69 10.45
C GLU A 7 -6.93 -10.37 10.74
N GLY A 8 -7.28 -9.08 10.76
CA GLY A 8 -8.65 -8.63 10.95
C GLY A 8 -9.44 -8.60 9.66
N SER A 9 -10.60 -7.95 9.69
CA SER A 9 -11.47 -7.80 8.52
C SER A 9 -11.52 -6.37 8.00
N ASP A 10 -10.44 -5.63 8.19
CA ASP A 10 -10.34 -4.24 7.75
C ASP A 10 -10.14 -4.15 6.24
N THR A 11 -10.72 -3.11 5.65
CA THR A 11 -10.48 -2.75 4.25
C THR A 11 -9.66 -1.47 4.24
N PHE A 12 -8.52 -1.50 3.56
CA PHE A 12 -7.63 -0.35 3.51
C PHE A 12 -6.69 -0.40 2.32
N LEU A 13 -6.18 0.77 1.95
CA LEU A 13 -5.15 0.90 0.94
C LEU A 13 -3.80 0.90 1.64
N LEU A 14 -2.88 0.08 1.18
CA LEU A 14 -1.54 -0.04 1.76
C LEU A 14 -0.49 0.41 0.76
N TYR A 15 0.32 1.39 1.15
CA TYR A 15 1.49 1.80 0.39
C TYR A 15 2.73 1.22 1.06
N VAL A 16 3.52 0.47 0.30
CA VAL A 16 4.76 -0.15 0.77
C VAL A 16 5.95 0.56 0.14
N GLY A 17 6.84 1.09 0.96
CA GLY A 17 8.01 1.80 0.47
C GLY A 17 9.03 2.06 1.58
N ARG A 18 10.02 2.89 1.26
CA ARG A 18 11.05 3.31 2.22
C ARG A 18 11.71 4.60 1.76
N PRO A 19 12.23 5.44 2.70
CA PRO A 19 12.85 6.72 2.32
C PRO A 19 14.13 6.59 1.48
N THR A 20 14.81 5.45 1.57
CA THR A 20 16.06 5.21 0.83
C THR A 20 15.83 4.77 -0.60
N CYS A 21 14.59 4.52 -1.00
CA CYS A 21 14.23 4.12 -2.34
C CYS A 21 14.04 5.37 -3.21
N ILE A 22 14.85 5.54 -4.26
CA ILE A 22 14.77 6.71 -5.14
C ILE A 22 13.40 6.81 -5.80
N GLN A 23 12.88 5.71 -6.29
CA GLN A 23 11.56 5.65 -6.94
C GLN A 23 10.44 6.00 -5.96
N CYS A 24 10.56 5.56 -4.70
CA CYS A 24 9.62 5.93 -3.66
C CYS A 24 9.64 7.44 -3.42
N GLN A 25 10.82 8.04 -3.34
CA GLN A 25 10.97 9.48 -3.15
C GLN A 25 10.32 10.28 -4.29
N GLU A 26 10.44 9.79 -5.50
CA GLU A 26 9.87 10.46 -6.67
C GLU A 26 8.35 10.39 -6.72
N ILE A 27 7.76 9.24 -6.37
CA ILE A 27 6.32 9.04 -6.52
C ILE A 27 5.50 9.44 -5.31
N GLU A 28 6.08 9.46 -4.10
CA GLU A 28 5.33 9.73 -2.88
C GLU A 28 4.61 11.08 -2.86
N PRO A 29 5.21 12.20 -3.28
CA PRO A 29 4.48 13.47 -3.32
C PRO A 29 3.28 13.43 -4.26
N THR A 30 3.43 12.81 -5.43
CA THR A 30 2.34 12.64 -6.39
C THR A 30 1.24 11.77 -5.82
N LEU A 31 1.60 10.65 -5.19
CA LEU A 31 0.64 9.75 -4.55
C LEU A 31 -0.15 10.46 -3.47
N ARG A 32 0.52 11.23 -2.60
CA ARG A 32 -0.15 11.99 -1.54
C ARG A 32 -1.15 12.98 -2.10
N ASN A 33 -0.79 13.70 -3.17
CA ASN A 33 -1.65 14.67 -3.80
C ASN A 33 -2.89 14.02 -4.40
N ILE A 34 -2.72 12.88 -5.07
CA ILE A 34 -3.84 12.15 -5.65
C ILE A 34 -4.78 11.64 -4.56
N LEU A 35 -4.24 11.01 -3.52
CA LEU A 35 -5.05 10.48 -2.41
C LEU A 35 -5.84 11.59 -1.72
N LYS A 36 -5.20 12.73 -1.50
CA LYS A 36 -5.86 13.90 -0.92
C LYS A 36 -6.99 14.41 -1.81
N SER A 37 -6.75 14.45 -3.12
CA SER A 37 -7.72 14.92 -4.11
C SER A 37 -8.96 14.04 -4.16
N VAL A 38 -8.82 12.73 -4.06
CA VAL A 38 -9.94 11.78 -4.10
C VAL A 38 -10.52 11.45 -2.73
N GLY A 39 -9.91 11.96 -1.66
CA GLY A 39 -10.41 11.76 -0.30
C GLY A 39 -10.15 10.37 0.26
N VAL A 40 -9.14 9.67 -0.23
CA VAL A 40 -8.76 8.33 0.21
C VAL A 40 -7.51 8.39 1.08
N LYS A 41 -7.48 7.61 2.14
CA LYS A 41 -6.32 7.49 3.03
C LYS A 41 -5.63 6.15 2.80
N ALA A 42 -4.31 6.18 2.84
CA ALA A 42 -3.49 4.98 2.73
C ALA A 42 -2.67 4.78 3.99
N SER A 43 -2.47 3.53 4.37
CA SER A 43 -1.52 3.17 5.41
C SER A 43 -0.14 3.04 4.78
N TYR A 44 0.88 3.56 5.43
CA TYR A 44 2.25 3.49 4.94
C TYR A 44 3.03 2.42 5.71
N TYR A 45 3.51 1.41 5.00
CA TYR A 45 4.37 0.38 5.57
C TYR A 45 5.82 0.63 5.14
N ARG A 46 6.63 1.12 6.07
CA ARG A 46 8.05 1.41 5.82
C ARG A 46 8.86 0.15 6.08
N THR A 47 9.43 -0.41 5.02
CA THR A 47 10.19 -1.65 5.11
C THR A 47 11.50 -1.50 5.88
N ASP A 48 12.11 -0.30 5.87
CA ASP A 48 13.33 -0.04 6.62
C ASP A 48 13.10 -0.08 8.14
N ILE A 49 12.01 0.53 8.61
CA ILE A 49 11.65 0.50 10.03
C ILE A 49 11.28 -0.93 10.45
N ALA A 50 10.47 -1.60 9.64
CA ALA A 50 10.03 -2.97 9.93
C ALA A 50 11.22 -3.92 10.03
N ARG A 51 12.20 -3.78 9.15
CA ARG A 51 13.41 -4.61 9.18
C ARG A 51 14.22 -4.41 10.45
N ASN A 52 14.32 -3.17 10.93
CA ASN A 52 15.06 -2.85 12.14
C ASN A 52 14.32 -3.24 13.42
N GLU A 53 13.01 -3.10 13.44
CA GLU A 53 12.20 -3.37 14.64
C GLU A 53 11.76 -4.83 14.75
N ASP A 54 11.38 -5.46 13.64
CA ASP A 54 10.88 -6.83 13.64
C ASP A 54 11.02 -7.44 12.25
N GLU A 55 12.23 -7.91 11.94
CA GLU A 55 12.54 -8.52 10.65
C GLU A 55 11.69 -9.77 10.37
N LYS A 56 11.37 -10.52 11.42
CA LYS A 56 10.57 -11.74 11.27
C LYS A 56 9.14 -11.41 10.81
N SER A 57 8.52 -10.39 11.40
CA SER A 57 7.20 -9.92 10.97
C SER A 57 7.25 -9.38 9.55
N LEU A 58 8.32 -8.68 9.17
CA LEU A 58 8.50 -8.20 7.82
C LEU A 58 8.54 -9.37 6.82
N GLU A 59 9.29 -10.42 7.13
CA GLU A 59 9.38 -11.61 6.28
C GLU A 59 8.02 -12.29 6.11
N GLU A 60 7.27 -12.43 7.20
CA GLU A 60 5.94 -13.01 7.17
C GLU A 60 4.97 -12.19 6.32
N ILE A 61 4.98 -10.88 6.48
CA ILE A 61 4.12 -9.97 5.72
C ILE A 61 4.52 -9.97 4.25
N ALA A 62 5.83 -9.91 3.96
CA ALA A 62 6.32 -9.93 2.59
C ALA A 62 5.90 -11.22 1.87
N LYS A 63 5.95 -12.34 2.56
CA LYS A 63 5.52 -13.62 2.01
C LYS A 63 4.01 -13.65 1.79
N LYS A 64 3.24 -13.20 2.76
CA LYS A 64 1.77 -13.18 2.69
C LYS A 64 1.26 -12.29 1.55
N LEU A 65 1.89 -11.14 1.34
CA LEU A 65 1.49 -10.18 0.32
C LEU A 65 2.30 -10.29 -0.98
N ASP A 66 3.23 -11.23 -1.04
CA ASP A 66 4.13 -11.43 -2.18
C ASP A 66 4.83 -10.12 -2.57
N LEU A 67 5.46 -9.48 -1.59
CA LEU A 67 6.17 -8.22 -1.78
C LEU A 67 7.52 -8.47 -2.43
N THR A 68 7.66 -8.10 -3.69
CA THR A 68 8.88 -8.31 -4.46
C THR A 68 9.57 -7.01 -4.86
N VAL A 69 8.84 -5.91 -4.91
CA VAL A 69 9.37 -4.60 -5.30
C VAL A 69 8.77 -3.50 -4.44
N VAL A 70 9.47 -2.38 -4.35
CA VAL A 70 8.96 -1.11 -3.80
C VAL A 70 9.22 -0.03 -4.84
N PRO A 71 8.39 1.01 -4.93
CA PRO A 71 7.13 1.20 -4.22
C PRO A 71 6.01 0.30 -4.74
N SER A 72 5.12 -0.14 -3.86
CA SER A 72 3.95 -0.94 -4.23
C SER A 72 2.71 -0.38 -3.54
N LEU A 73 1.59 -0.41 -4.25
CA LEU A 73 0.30 0.04 -3.74
C LEU A 73 -0.63 -1.17 -3.76
N LEU A 74 -1.18 -1.51 -2.59
CA LEU A 74 -1.97 -2.74 -2.41
C LEU A 74 -3.36 -2.39 -1.91
N MET A 75 -4.38 -3.02 -2.50
CA MET A 75 -5.75 -2.88 -2.02
C MET A 75 -6.10 -4.11 -1.18
N ILE A 76 -6.38 -3.88 0.09
CA ILE A 76 -6.75 -4.92 1.04
C ILE A 76 -8.24 -4.77 1.35
N SER A 77 -9.01 -5.82 1.10
CA SER A 77 -10.43 -5.87 1.42
C SER A 77 -10.71 -6.99 2.39
N LYS A 78 -11.22 -6.64 3.57
CA LYS A 78 -11.55 -7.61 4.64
C LYS A 78 -10.35 -8.52 4.96
N GLY A 79 -9.16 -7.93 5.04
CA GLY A 79 -7.93 -8.64 5.36
C GLY A 79 -7.32 -9.43 4.20
N VAL A 80 -7.87 -9.33 3.00
CA VAL A 80 -7.41 -10.07 1.81
C VAL A 80 -6.90 -9.12 0.75
N LEU A 81 -5.75 -9.45 0.16
CA LEU A 81 -5.20 -8.70 -0.96
C LEU A 81 -6.06 -8.96 -2.21
N VAL A 82 -6.70 -7.91 -2.73
CA VAL A 82 -7.60 -8.04 -3.89
C VAL A 82 -7.06 -7.38 -5.15
N ASP A 83 -6.14 -6.44 -5.03
CA ASP A 83 -5.50 -5.80 -6.19
C ASP A 83 -4.16 -5.20 -5.78
N ARG A 84 -3.27 -5.02 -6.74
CA ARG A 84 -1.95 -4.47 -6.48
C ARG A 84 -1.40 -3.70 -7.68
N LEU A 85 -0.58 -2.69 -7.38
CA LEU A 85 0.18 -1.94 -8.39
C LEU A 85 1.64 -1.96 -7.95
N ASP A 86 2.41 -2.88 -8.52
CA ASP A 86 3.85 -3.00 -8.24
C ASP A 86 4.63 -2.01 -9.09
N GLY A 87 5.65 -1.40 -8.48
CA GLY A 87 6.43 -0.42 -9.19
C GLY A 87 5.59 0.80 -9.58
N VAL A 88 5.12 1.54 -8.58
CA VAL A 88 4.27 2.72 -8.79
C VAL A 88 5.12 3.84 -9.38
N TYR A 89 4.95 4.11 -10.69
CA TYR A 89 5.82 5.05 -11.40
C TYR A 89 5.13 6.30 -11.94
N THR A 90 3.81 6.26 -12.17
CA THR A 90 3.13 7.37 -12.83
C THR A 90 1.83 7.76 -12.11
N GLU A 91 1.47 9.03 -12.27
CA GLU A 91 0.19 9.55 -11.79
C GLU A 91 -0.99 8.80 -12.42
N LYS A 92 -0.88 8.54 -13.71
CA LYS A 92 -1.92 7.83 -14.45
C LYS A 92 -2.17 6.43 -13.88
N ALA A 93 -1.09 5.69 -13.60
CA ALA A 93 -1.19 4.35 -13.04
C ALA A 93 -1.89 4.36 -11.67
N ILE A 94 -1.55 5.33 -10.82
CA ILE A 94 -2.16 5.49 -9.51
C ILE A 94 -3.66 5.81 -9.66
N SER A 95 -3.99 6.75 -10.52
CA SER A 95 -5.37 7.17 -10.74
C SER A 95 -6.24 6.02 -11.26
N GLU A 96 -5.73 5.26 -12.20
CA GLU A 96 -6.42 4.08 -12.74
C GLU A 96 -6.62 3.01 -11.67
N PHE A 97 -5.59 2.77 -10.83
CA PHE A 97 -5.68 1.80 -9.74
C PHE A 97 -6.78 2.18 -8.75
N LEU A 98 -6.83 3.46 -8.36
CA LEU A 98 -7.85 3.94 -7.43
C LEU A 98 -9.25 3.88 -8.04
N GLU A 99 -9.38 4.21 -9.32
CA GLU A 99 -10.67 4.13 -10.02
C GLU A 99 -11.16 2.68 -10.11
N ASN A 100 -10.27 1.75 -10.41
CA ASN A 100 -10.60 0.32 -10.50
C ASN A 100 -11.04 -0.25 -9.14
N ASN A 101 -10.61 0.35 -8.03
CA ASN A 101 -10.94 -0.12 -6.68
C ASN A 101 -11.98 0.76 -5.98
N LYS A 102 -12.56 1.71 -6.68
CA LYS A 102 -13.51 2.67 -6.11
C LYS A 102 -14.71 2.00 -5.44
N THR A 103 -15.25 0.96 -6.06
CA THR A 103 -16.39 0.22 -5.53
C THR A 103 -16.08 -0.40 -4.17
N ILE A 104 -14.86 -0.90 -3.99
CA ILE A 104 -14.42 -1.49 -2.73
C ILE A 104 -14.43 -0.46 -1.61
N PHE A 105 -13.91 0.75 -1.88
CA PHE A 105 -13.93 1.85 -0.90
C PHE A 105 -15.37 2.25 -0.55
N GLU A 106 -16.25 2.32 -1.53
CA GLU A 106 -17.64 2.72 -1.33
C GLU A 106 -18.44 1.69 -0.54
N GLU A 107 -18.22 0.41 -0.78
CA GLU A 107 -18.93 -0.67 -0.10
C GLU A 107 -18.59 -0.75 1.39
N ASP A 108 -17.35 -0.42 1.76
CA ASP A 108 -16.88 -0.51 3.14
C ASP A 108 -16.88 0.84 3.86
N ALA A 109 -17.41 1.88 3.26
CA ALA A 109 -17.49 3.21 3.86
C ALA A 109 -18.58 3.31 4.92
#